data_d07fdc71913310d3ee8f0e13455fb924
#
_entry.id   d07fdc71913310d3ee8f0e13455fb924
#
_cell.length_a   1.000
_cell.length_b   1.000
_cell.length_c   1.000
_cell.angle_alpha   90.00
_cell.angle_beta   90.00
_cell.angle_gamma   90.00
#
_symmetry.space_group_name_H-M   'P 1'
#
loop_
_entity.id
_entity.type
_entity.pdbx_description
1 polymer ?
#
loop_
_entity_poly.entity_id
_entity_poly.type
_entity_poly.pdbx_seq_one_letter_code
_entity_poly.pdbx_strand_id
1 'polypeptide(L)'
;MQKLYVYYKKTLVGLLQYEPLLKNFNFVYDDNWIKEGFELSPSLKFSGFEDYAFKLFVENLLPEGEGLDEMSIYYQISKSDKFSILKHIGAETTGALTFTQSRELDIPTSFREIPLDELEERVSQKNVQSIILWDEELRLSLAGVQEKLAVAIIDGVIGLGEGDICSTHILKFNRKNENVILNEYLSLKLAKAVGINVAQVEYKKLGSENVLFVERFDRKLINDKHIERLHIIDSTQALGYPSTYKYERLYNSKDIRDGVSFEKLFNLAEEAKIPLLFKKELVTWNMINLILGNSDAHGKNISFFVDKNGLEIAPFYDIVNVSMYKGKYAQDMAMAIDDEFEFEKIGLFDMLEFLQLNKISKIQYFNDFKKLARKIYKNLDFSFIDNSLKEEEKGFIQEYKNNIIQRLDKLSDVVNRMRFDLPFEDESYDDFFDSYEDTVLKRVGKSDYSKQEAVEKYLLSIENELIPS
;
A
#
# COMPACT_ATOMS: atom_id res chain seq x y z
N MET A 1 21.49 26.97 -14.57
CA MET A 1 21.42 25.73 -13.78
C MET A 1 20.77 26.05 -12.45
N GLN A 2 19.65 25.41 -12.13
CA GLN A 2 18.94 25.53 -10.85
C GLN A 2 19.41 24.45 -9.89
N LYS A 3 19.29 24.66 -8.57
CA LYS A 3 19.82 23.73 -7.56
C LYS A 3 18.85 23.54 -6.42
N LEU A 4 18.79 22.29 -5.91
CA LEU A 4 18.16 21.96 -4.63
C LEU A 4 19.14 21.11 -3.81
N TYR A 5 19.31 21.48 -2.56
CA TYR A 5 20.04 20.70 -1.57
C TYR A 5 19.09 19.67 -0.97
N VAL A 6 19.53 18.43 -0.87
CA VAL A 6 18.76 17.32 -0.35
C VAL A 6 19.25 16.98 1.05
N TYR A 7 18.34 16.98 2.01
CA TYR A 7 18.65 16.68 3.41
C TYR A 7 17.90 15.45 3.90
N TYR A 8 18.55 14.68 4.74
CA TYR A 8 17.93 13.70 5.62
C TYR A 8 18.08 14.21 7.05
N LYS A 9 16.96 14.51 7.71
CA LYS A 9 16.98 15.24 8.98
C LYS A 9 17.78 16.55 8.80
N LYS A 10 18.89 16.73 9.51
CA LYS A 10 19.77 17.91 9.42
C LYS A 10 21.07 17.65 8.67
N THR A 11 21.23 16.45 8.09
CA THR A 11 22.46 16.06 7.37
C THR A 11 22.26 16.22 5.86
N LEU A 12 23.20 16.89 5.21
CA LEU A 12 23.22 17.03 3.75
C LEU A 12 23.46 15.66 3.10
N VAL A 13 22.51 15.24 2.28
CA VAL A 13 22.57 13.99 1.50
C VAL A 13 23.26 14.21 0.16
N GLY A 14 23.00 15.36 -0.47
CA GLY A 14 23.54 15.65 -1.79
C GLY A 14 22.95 16.89 -2.43
N LEU A 15 23.33 17.10 -3.69
CA LEU A 15 22.94 18.24 -4.49
C LEU A 15 22.23 17.79 -5.76
N LEU A 16 20.99 18.21 -5.93
CA LEU A 16 20.24 18.10 -7.18
C LEU A 16 20.45 19.34 -8.03
N GLN A 17 20.94 19.16 -9.23
CA GLN A 17 21.10 20.20 -10.24
C GLN A 17 20.11 19.97 -11.38
N TYR A 18 19.48 21.02 -11.85
CA TYR A 18 18.52 20.99 -12.95
C TYR A 18 18.93 21.92 -14.07
N GLU A 19 19.02 21.38 -15.28
CA GLU A 19 19.27 22.14 -16.51
C GLU A 19 17.95 22.27 -17.28
N PRO A 20 17.27 23.45 -17.23
CA PRO A 20 15.94 23.61 -17.82
C PRO A 20 15.85 23.37 -19.33
N LEU A 21 16.90 23.72 -20.10
CA LEU A 21 16.92 23.55 -21.56
C LEU A 21 16.95 22.08 -21.95
N LEU A 22 17.70 21.27 -21.22
CA LEU A 22 17.85 19.83 -21.45
C LEU A 22 16.82 19.00 -20.66
N LYS A 23 16.10 19.62 -19.73
CA LYS A 23 15.21 18.95 -18.75
C LYS A 23 15.94 17.83 -18.01
N ASN A 24 17.23 18.01 -17.76
CA ASN A 24 18.07 17.02 -17.13
C ASN A 24 18.19 17.25 -15.63
N PHE A 25 18.11 16.15 -14.87
CA PHE A 25 18.32 16.08 -13.43
C PHE A 25 19.68 15.43 -13.19
N ASN A 26 20.58 16.14 -12.56
CA ASN A 26 21.85 15.58 -12.11
C ASN A 26 21.91 15.62 -10.59
N PHE A 27 21.97 14.45 -9.95
CA PHE A 27 22.10 14.33 -8.50
C PHE A 27 23.46 13.76 -8.14
N VAL A 28 24.11 14.41 -7.20
CA VAL A 28 25.41 13.98 -6.67
C VAL A 28 25.29 13.87 -5.15
N TYR A 29 25.62 12.71 -4.60
CA TYR A 29 25.74 12.51 -3.17
C TYR A 29 26.85 13.38 -2.56
N ASP A 30 26.66 13.86 -1.34
CA ASP A 30 27.71 14.53 -0.55
C ASP A 30 28.73 13.50 -0.05
N ASP A 31 30.01 13.84 -0.07
CA ASP A 31 31.09 12.94 0.32
C ASP A 31 31.02 12.44 1.78
N ASN A 32 30.45 13.25 2.69
CA ASN A 32 30.24 12.84 4.08
C ASN A 32 29.05 11.88 4.17
N TRP A 33 28.00 12.11 3.36
CA TRP A 33 26.89 11.18 3.30
C TRP A 33 27.29 9.80 2.76
N ILE A 34 28.14 9.75 1.74
CA ILE A 34 28.69 8.48 1.22
C ILE A 34 29.40 7.69 2.32
N LYS A 35 30.11 8.37 3.23
CA LYS A 35 30.87 7.71 4.31
C LYS A 35 30.01 7.26 5.48
N GLU A 36 29.01 8.04 5.88
CA GLU A 36 28.30 7.87 7.14
C GLU A 36 26.81 7.54 6.96
N GLY A 37 26.24 7.83 5.79
CA GLY A 37 24.84 7.65 5.44
C GLY A 37 24.51 6.27 4.88
N PHE A 38 23.55 6.26 4.00
CA PHE A 38 23.07 5.06 3.29
C PHE A 38 22.57 5.43 1.90
N GLU A 39 22.47 4.45 1.02
CA GLU A 39 21.88 4.60 -0.31
C GLU A 39 20.38 4.87 -0.18
N LEU A 40 19.90 5.97 -0.77
CA LEU A 40 18.48 6.38 -0.64
C LEU A 40 17.50 5.35 -1.22
N SER A 41 17.97 4.53 -2.13
CA SER A 41 17.21 3.47 -2.80
C SER A 41 18.18 2.46 -3.40
N PRO A 42 17.77 1.18 -3.57
CA PRO A 42 18.51 0.21 -4.38
C PRO A 42 18.81 0.70 -5.81
N SER A 43 17.99 1.59 -6.35
CA SER A 43 18.20 2.21 -7.67
C SER A 43 19.18 3.39 -7.67
N LEU A 44 19.64 3.84 -6.49
CA LEU A 44 20.51 5.01 -6.32
C LEU A 44 21.77 4.63 -5.53
N LYS A 45 22.56 3.71 -6.09
CA LYS A 45 23.77 3.18 -5.45
C LYS A 45 24.89 4.22 -5.34
N PHE A 46 25.68 4.16 -4.27
CA PHE A 46 26.91 4.99 -4.14
C PHE A 46 27.95 4.69 -5.21
N SER A 47 27.96 3.46 -5.73
CA SER A 47 28.84 3.05 -6.83
C SER A 47 28.51 3.70 -8.18
N GLY A 48 27.36 4.37 -8.28
CA GLY A 48 26.86 5.03 -9.47
C GLY A 48 25.45 4.54 -9.86
N PHE A 49 24.75 5.39 -10.59
CA PHE A 49 23.41 5.13 -11.15
C PHE A 49 23.24 5.95 -12.43
N GLU A 50 22.22 5.61 -13.23
CA GLU A 50 21.91 6.31 -14.47
C GLU A 50 21.41 7.73 -14.20
N ASP A 51 21.77 8.70 -15.05
CA ASP A 51 21.47 10.12 -14.89
C ASP A 51 19.97 10.41 -14.64
N TYR A 52 19.08 9.59 -15.22
CA TYR A 52 17.64 9.76 -15.04
C TYR A 52 17.08 9.11 -13.77
N ALA A 53 17.84 8.25 -13.08
CA ALA A 53 17.33 7.46 -11.94
C ALA A 53 16.83 8.36 -10.80
N PHE A 54 17.58 9.42 -10.48
CA PHE A 54 17.13 10.36 -9.44
C PHE A 54 15.86 11.13 -9.83
N LYS A 55 15.70 11.44 -11.11
CA LYS A 55 14.46 12.05 -11.62
C LYS A 55 13.27 11.13 -11.41
N LEU A 56 13.39 9.82 -11.72
CA LEU A 56 12.33 8.84 -11.49
C LEU A 56 12.03 8.69 -10.00
N PHE A 57 13.07 8.68 -9.16
CA PHE A 57 12.91 8.65 -7.71
C PHE A 57 12.09 9.84 -7.21
N VAL A 58 12.40 11.06 -7.66
CA VAL A 58 11.68 12.29 -7.29
C VAL A 58 10.25 12.29 -7.83
N GLU A 59 10.01 11.84 -9.07
CA GLU A 59 8.68 11.77 -9.65
C GLU A 59 7.70 10.98 -8.76
N ASN A 60 8.18 9.94 -8.09
CA ASN A 60 7.38 9.11 -7.21
C ASN A 60 7.07 9.76 -5.84
N LEU A 61 7.78 10.82 -5.46
CA LEU A 61 7.48 11.65 -4.28
C LEU A 61 6.38 12.67 -4.54
N LEU A 62 6.08 12.96 -5.81
CA LEU A 62 5.16 14.03 -6.19
C LEU A 62 3.72 13.54 -6.14
N PRO A 63 2.75 14.46 -5.94
CA PRO A 63 1.33 14.15 -6.06
C PRO A 63 0.97 13.61 -7.45
N GLU A 64 -0.12 12.86 -7.52
CA GLU A 64 -0.71 12.35 -8.75
C GLU A 64 -2.16 12.86 -8.90
N GLY A 65 -2.75 12.70 -10.09
CA GLY A 65 -4.15 12.99 -10.36
C GLY A 65 -4.57 14.42 -10.01
N GLU A 66 -5.70 14.56 -9.35
CA GLU A 66 -6.32 15.85 -9.01
C GLU A 66 -5.41 16.74 -8.15
N GLY A 67 -4.66 16.17 -7.20
CA GLY A 67 -3.71 16.93 -6.38
C GLY A 67 -2.59 17.58 -7.21
N LEU A 68 -2.09 16.89 -8.24
CA LEU A 68 -1.13 17.48 -9.18
C LEU A 68 -1.77 18.56 -10.04
N ASP A 69 -3.06 18.39 -10.40
CA ASP A 69 -3.81 19.35 -11.19
C ASP A 69 -4.02 20.65 -10.41
N GLU A 70 -4.48 20.56 -9.16
CA GLU A 70 -4.64 21.71 -8.27
C GLU A 70 -3.32 22.46 -8.07
N MET A 71 -2.24 21.73 -7.78
CA MET A 71 -0.92 22.32 -7.62
C MET A 71 -0.45 23.04 -8.89
N SER A 72 -0.61 22.42 -10.05
CA SER A 72 -0.25 23.00 -11.34
C SER A 72 -0.99 24.33 -11.59
N ILE A 73 -2.28 24.36 -11.27
CA ILE A 73 -3.11 25.57 -11.42
C ILE A 73 -2.71 26.64 -10.40
N TYR A 74 -2.57 26.25 -9.13
CA TYR A 74 -2.30 27.18 -8.04
C TYR A 74 -0.96 27.90 -8.20
N TYR A 75 0.12 27.13 -8.45
CA TYR A 75 1.46 27.71 -8.64
C TYR A 75 1.75 28.12 -10.08
N GLN A 76 0.82 27.94 -11.02
CA GLN A 76 1.00 28.19 -12.46
C GLN A 76 2.22 27.48 -13.04
N ILE A 77 2.44 26.23 -12.63
CA ILE A 77 3.56 25.38 -13.04
C ILE A 77 3.06 24.24 -13.92
N SER A 78 3.78 23.92 -14.98
CA SER A 78 3.47 22.74 -15.81
C SER A 78 3.61 21.44 -14.98
N LYS A 79 2.64 20.52 -15.12
CA LYS A 79 2.71 19.16 -14.53
C LYS A 79 3.96 18.38 -14.94
N SER A 80 4.58 18.73 -16.07
CA SER A 80 5.82 18.12 -16.54
C SER A 80 7.08 18.72 -15.91
N ASP A 81 6.98 19.89 -15.25
CA ASP A 81 8.11 20.54 -14.57
C ASP A 81 8.24 20.02 -13.13
N LYS A 82 8.77 18.80 -13.03
CA LYS A 82 8.96 18.10 -11.75
C LYS A 82 9.88 18.83 -10.79
N PHE A 83 10.87 19.56 -11.33
CA PHE A 83 11.79 20.33 -10.49
C PHE A 83 11.10 21.50 -9.81
N SER A 84 10.32 22.29 -10.56
CA SER A 84 9.56 23.40 -9.99
C SER A 84 8.50 22.95 -8.99
N ILE A 85 7.83 21.82 -9.25
CA ILE A 85 6.92 21.22 -8.29
C ILE A 85 7.67 20.86 -6.99
N LEU A 86 8.78 20.12 -7.09
CA LEU A 86 9.58 19.71 -5.94
C LEU A 86 10.08 20.91 -5.12
N LYS A 87 10.41 22.02 -5.79
CA LYS A 87 10.81 23.26 -5.12
C LYS A 87 9.73 23.83 -4.19
N HIS A 88 8.45 23.64 -4.50
CA HIS A 88 7.35 24.13 -3.68
C HIS A 88 6.96 23.18 -2.55
N ILE A 89 6.96 21.85 -2.80
CA ILE A 89 6.54 20.87 -1.79
C ILE A 89 7.70 20.19 -1.06
N GLY A 90 8.93 20.48 -1.43
CA GLY A 90 10.10 19.75 -0.96
C GLY A 90 10.42 19.88 0.53
N ALA A 91 9.80 20.84 1.24
CA ALA A 91 9.95 20.98 2.68
C ALA A 91 9.45 19.76 3.44
N GLU A 92 8.30 19.20 3.02
CA GLU A 92 7.77 17.94 3.56
C GLU A 92 7.33 17.02 2.43
N THR A 93 8.04 15.90 2.26
CA THR A 93 7.72 14.85 1.30
C THR A 93 7.30 13.56 2.02
N THR A 94 6.85 12.55 1.27
CA THR A 94 6.79 11.17 1.76
C THR A 94 8.18 10.73 2.21
N GLY A 95 8.27 10.03 3.35
CA GLY A 95 9.55 9.69 3.95
C GLY A 95 10.25 10.87 4.62
N ALA A 96 11.58 10.88 4.58
CA ALA A 96 12.39 11.76 5.42
C ALA A 96 13.21 12.82 4.66
N LEU A 97 13.12 12.85 3.33
CA LEU A 97 13.91 13.80 2.57
C LEU A 97 13.29 15.19 2.57
N THR A 98 14.16 16.20 2.66
CA THR A 98 13.81 17.62 2.52
C THR A 98 14.62 18.21 1.38
N PHE A 99 13.95 18.95 0.51
CA PHE A 99 14.55 19.65 -0.63
C PHE A 99 14.46 21.15 -0.43
N THR A 100 15.58 21.84 -0.48
CA THR A 100 15.64 23.29 -0.25
C THR A 100 16.60 23.98 -1.22
N GLN A 101 16.31 25.24 -1.52
CA GLN A 101 17.20 26.07 -2.36
C GLN A 101 18.42 26.59 -1.58
N SER A 102 18.33 26.70 -0.26
CA SER A 102 19.43 27.13 0.60
C SER A 102 20.28 25.95 1.00
N ARG A 103 21.60 26.17 1.06
CA ARG A 103 22.53 25.21 1.64
C ARG A 103 22.43 25.13 3.15
N GLU A 104 21.89 26.15 3.79
CA GLU A 104 21.58 26.12 5.21
C GLU A 104 20.12 25.67 5.36
N LEU A 105 19.91 24.61 6.12
CA LEU A 105 18.58 24.09 6.41
C LEU A 105 17.99 24.94 7.55
N ASP A 106 17.27 25.97 7.16
CA ASP A 106 16.52 26.85 8.06
C ASP A 106 15.04 26.80 7.68
N ILE A 107 14.32 25.83 8.24
CA ILE A 107 12.87 25.72 8.08
C ILE A 107 12.27 26.05 9.44
N PRO A 108 11.58 27.19 9.57
CA PRO A 108 10.92 27.56 10.81
C PRO A 108 9.96 26.45 11.27
N THR A 109 10.00 26.15 12.55
CA THR A 109 9.05 25.20 13.14
C THR A 109 7.81 25.97 13.61
N SER A 110 6.65 25.57 13.10
CA SER A 110 5.37 26.14 13.48
C SER A 110 4.31 25.04 13.65
N PHE A 111 3.28 25.33 14.44
CA PHE A 111 2.09 24.50 14.56
C PHE A 111 0.87 25.43 14.63
N ARG A 112 0.06 25.35 13.59
CA ARG A 112 -1.21 26.06 13.50
C ARG A 112 -2.32 25.09 13.87
N GLU A 113 -2.89 25.25 15.06
CA GLU A 113 -4.07 24.50 15.49
C GLU A 113 -5.25 24.72 14.52
N ILE A 114 -5.95 23.66 14.18
CA ILE A 114 -7.22 23.72 13.45
C ILE A 114 -8.33 23.46 14.46
N PRO A 115 -9.13 24.47 14.84
CA PRO A 115 -10.33 24.26 15.63
C PRO A 115 -11.27 23.24 14.97
N LEU A 116 -11.94 22.43 15.79
CA LEU A 116 -12.78 21.34 15.27
C LEU A 116 -13.91 21.86 14.37
N ASP A 117 -14.52 22.97 14.73
CA ASP A 117 -15.57 23.65 13.94
C ASP A 117 -15.05 24.12 12.57
N GLU A 118 -13.83 24.68 12.51
CA GLU A 118 -13.18 25.05 11.24
C GLU A 118 -12.93 23.82 10.36
N LEU A 119 -12.43 22.72 10.95
CA LEU A 119 -12.20 21.48 10.21
C LEU A 119 -13.50 20.88 9.69
N GLU A 120 -14.56 20.83 10.51
CA GLU A 120 -15.88 20.35 10.13
C GLU A 120 -16.49 21.18 9.00
N GLU A 121 -16.38 22.50 9.06
CA GLU A 121 -16.82 23.40 8.00
C GLU A 121 -16.09 23.09 6.69
N ARG A 122 -14.76 23.02 6.73
CA ARG A 122 -13.93 22.72 5.55
C ARG A 122 -14.25 21.37 4.94
N VAL A 123 -14.41 20.33 5.77
CA VAL A 123 -14.79 18.99 5.31
C VAL A 123 -16.18 19.00 4.67
N SER A 124 -17.13 19.75 5.20
CA SER A 124 -18.48 19.88 4.60
C SER A 124 -18.45 20.58 3.23
N GLN A 125 -17.48 21.46 3.00
CA GLN A 125 -17.32 22.26 1.79
C GLN A 125 -16.32 21.67 0.80
N LYS A 126 -15.73 20.50 1.05
CA LYS A 126 -14.68 19.89 0.22
C LYS A 126 -15.00 19.73 -1.27
N ASN A 127 -16.30 19.60 -1.62
CA ASN A 127 -16.74 19.54 -3.01
C ASN A 127 -16.79 20.91 -3.72
N VAL A 128 -16.63 22.01 -3.00
CA VAL A 128 -16.71 23.40 -3.49
C VAL A 128 -15.37 24.10 -3.34
N GLN A 129 -14.68 23.83 -2.23
CA GLN A 129 -13.39 24.40 -1.92
C GLN A 129 -12.38 23.28 -1.66
N SER A 130 -11.19 23.41 -2.24
CA SER A 130 -10.11 22.43 -2.03
C SER A 130 -9.80 22.22 -0.55
N ILE A 131 -9.84 20.97 -0.12
CA ILE A 131 -9.52 20.57 1.27
C ILE A 131 -8.02 20.72 1.59
N ILE A 132 -7.17 20.78 0.58
CA ILE A 132 -5.71 20.91 0.76
C ILE A 132 -5.22 22.37 0.77
N LEU A 133 -6.10 23.34 0.46
CA LEU A 133 -5.73 24.75 0.48
C LEU A 133 -6.07 25.38 1.84
N TRP A 134 -5.05 25.72 2.63
CA TRP A 134 -5.15 26.32 3.96
C TRP A 134 -4.23 27.53 4.06
N ASP A 135 -4.75 28.64 4.57
CA ASP A 135 -3.98 29.86 4.81
C ASP A 135 -3.19 30.30 3.56
N GLU A 136 -3.85 30.23 2.39
CA GLU A 136 -3.23 30.55 1.09
C GLU A 136 -2.02 29.63 0.72
N GLU A 137 -1.92 28.44 1.31
CA GLU A 137 -0.90 27.45 0.99
C GLU A 137 -1.51 26.09 0.70
N LEU A 138 -0.92 25.37 -0.28
CA LEU A 138 -1.29 23.99 -0.58
C LEU A 138 -0.57 23.01 0.36
N ARG A 139 -1.34 22.33 1.20
CA ARG A 139 -0.88 21.29 2.14
C ARG A 139 -0.90 19.91 1.49
N LEU A 140 -0.14 19.75 0.41
CA LEU A 140 -0.09 18.54 -0.41
C LEU A 140 1.33 17.97 -0.43
N SER A 141 1.62 17.09 0.51
CA SER A 141 2.93 16.43 0.63
C SER A 141 2.91 14.92 0.35
N LEU A 142 1.80 14.40 -0.22
CA LEU A 142 1.58 12.96 -0.30
C LEU A 142 1.25 12.51 -1.72
N ALA A 143 1.90 11.45 -2.17
CA ALA A 143 1.57 10.76 -3.42
C ALA A 143 0.17 10.10 -3.38
N GLY A 144 -0.41 9.82 -4.55
CA GLY A 144 -1.68 9.12 -4.73
C GLY A 144 -2.83 10.02 -5.20
N VAL A 145 -3.94 9.39 -5.59
CA VAL A 145 -5.04 10.01 -6.37
C VAL A 145 -6.25 10.38 -5.50
N GLN A 146 -6.43 9.76 -4.33
CA GLN A 146 -7.56 10.02 -3.44
C GLN A 146 -7.42 11.36 -2.73
N GLU A 147 -8.54 12.09 -2.59
CA GLU A 147 -8.61 13.34 -1.82
C GLU A 147 -8.23 13.09 -0.35
N LYS A 148 -7.24 13.83 0.14
CA LYS A 148 -6.66 13.64 1.47
C LYS A 148 -6.02 14.92 1.99
N LEU A 149 -5.97 15.05 3.32
CA LEU A 149 -5.30 16.15 4.02
C LEU A 149 -4.27 15.58 4.99
N ALA A 150 -3.03 16.08 4.92
CA ALA A 150 -1.99 15.75 5.89
C ALA A 150 -2.09 16.72 7.08
N VAL A 151 -2.15 16.16 8.30
CA VAL A 151 -2.25 16.93 9.55
C VAL A 151 -1.28 16.41 10.61
N ALA A 152 -0.83 17.28 11.48
CA ALA A 152 -0.17 16.89 12.73
C ALA A 152 -1.22 16.75 13.84
N ILE A 153 -1.16 15.67 14.60
CA ILE A 153 -1.98 15.48 15.81
C ILE A 153 -1.03 15.36 16.99
N ILE A 154 -1.08 16.32 17.91
CA ILE A 154 -0.24 16.40 19.11
C ILE A 154 -1.15 16.56 20.31
N ASP A 155 -1.06 15.63 21.27
CA ASP A 155 -1.91 15.60 22.47
C ASP A 155 -3.43 15.72 22.17
N GLY A 156 -3.86 15.16 21.04
CA GLY A 156 -5.25 15.18 20.58
C GLY A 156 -5.66 16.45 19.84
N VAL A 157 -4.78 17.45 19.72
CA VAL A 157 -5.01 18.69 18.96
C VAL A 157 -4.61 18.47 17.51
N ILE A 158 -5.53 18.73 16.59
CA ILE A 158 -5.30 18.63 15.14
C ILE A 158 -4.75 19.97 14.64
N GLY A 159 -3.75 19.96 13.79
CA GLY A 159 -3.19 21.17 13.22
C GLY A 159 -2.34 20.95 11.98
N LEU A 160 -1.86 22.05 11.43
CA LEU A 160 -0.91 22.10 10.33
C LEU A 160 0.47 22.40 10.93
N GLY A 161 1.40 21.50 10.70
CA GLY A 161 2.76 21.66 11.21
C GLY A 161 3.75 21.96 10.10
N GLU A 162 4.88 22.56 10.47
CA GLU A 162 6.02 22.85 9.61
C GLU A 162 7.33 22.59 10.35
N GLY A 163 8.39 22.43 9.60
CA GLY A 163 9.73 22.23 10.14
C GLY A 163 9.85 20.93 10.93
N ASP A 164 10.22 21.01 12.20
CA ASP A 164 10.36 19.86 13.08
C ASP A 164 9.00 19.27 13.53
N ILE A 165 7.89 19.99 13.28
CA ILE A 165 6.52 19.50 13.45
C ILE A 165 5.94 19.18 12.08
N CYS A 166 6.16 17.98 11.58
CA CYS A 166 5.57 17.52 10.32
C CYS A 166 4.25 16.76 10.56
N SER A 167 3.52 16.46 9.47
CA SER A 167 2.25 15.73 9.58
C SER A 167 2.43 14.33 10.15
N THR A 168 1.57 13.93 11.09
CA THR A 168 1.53 12.59 11.71
C THR A 168 0.40 11.71 11.21
N HIS A 169 -0.62 12.32 10.60
CA HIS A 169 -1.81 11.64 10.11
C HIS A 169 -2.20 12.11 8.72
N ILE A 170 -2.92 11.25 8.04
CA ILE A 170 -3.58 11.51 6.77
C ILE A 170 -5.08 11.37 7.00
N LEU A 171 -5.84 12.42 6.72
CA LEU A 171 -7.29 12.38 6.69
C LEU A 171 -7.73 12.03 5.27
N LYS A 172 -8.48 10.93 5.10
CA LYS A 172 -9.05 10.51 3.81
C LYS A 172 -10.56 10.72 3.83
N PHE A 173 -11.10 11.12 2.68
CA PHE A 173 -12.51 11.47 2.53
C PHE A 173 -13.19 10.57 1.49
N ASN A 174 -14.50 10.37 1.66
CA ASN A 174 -15.30 9.69 0.64
C ASN A 174 -15.49 10.57 -0.60
N ARG A 175 -15.41 9.95 -1.76
CA ARG A 175 -16.05 10.49 -2.95
C ARG A 175 -17.58 10.36 -2.81
N LYS A 176 -18.34 11.20 -3.53
CA LYS A 176 -19.81 11.18 -3.47
C LYS A 176 -20.35 9.76 -3.70
N ASN A 177 -21.20 9.29 -2.75
CA ASN A 177 -21.91 8.02 -2.81
C ASN A 177 -21.02 6.76 -2.87
N GLU A 178 -19.83 6.81 -2.32
CA GLU A 178 -18.93 5.65 -2.21
C GLU A 178 -18.51 5.44 -0.76
N ASN A 179 -18.54 4.19 -0.31
CA ASN A 179 -18.05 3.81 1.03
C ASN A 179 -16.57 3.37 0.98
N VAL A 180 -15.72 4.09 0.20
CA VAL A 180 -14.33 3.68 -0.02
C VAL A 180 -13.53 3.74 1.27
N ILE A 181 -13.69 4.81 2.07
CA ILE A 181 -12.97 4.93 3.34
C ILE A 181 -13.48 3.94 4.41
N LEU A 182 -14.77 3.58 4.40
CA LEU A 182 -15.27 2.51 5.25
C LEU A 182 -14.70 1.15 4.82
N ASN A 183 -14.64 0.90 3.52
CA ASN A 183 -14.02 -0.31 2.95
C ASN A 183 -12.56 -0.44 3.38
N GLU A 184 -11.76 0.62 3.22
CA GLU A 184 -10.36 0.65 3.66
C GLU A 184 -10.24 0.42 5.17
N TYR A 185 -11.10 1.07 5.96
CA TYR A 185 -11.16 0.87 7.42
C TYR A 185 -11.42 -0.59 7.80
N LEU A 186 -12.44 -1.22 7.19
CA LEU A 186 -12.78 -2.62 7.44
C LEU A 186 -11.61 -3.55 7.08
N SER A 187 -10.99 -3.32 5.92
CA SER A 187 -9.87 -4.11 5.42
C SER A 187 -8.66 -4.03 6.36
N LEU A 188 -8.25 -2.82 6.75
CA LEU A 188 -7.10 -2.62 7.64
C LEU A 188 -7.37 -3.13 9.05
N LYS A 189 -8.60 -2.93 9.58
CA LYS A 189 -8.99 -3.47 10.90
C LYS A 189 -9.01 -5.00 10.90
N LEU A 190 -9.55 -5.63 9.86
CA LEU A 190 -9.54 -7.10 9.73
C LEU A 190 -8.10 -7.63 9.61
N ALA A 191 -7.28 -7.02 8.76
CA ALA A 191 -5.88 -7.39 8.63
C ALA A 191 -5.11 -7.27 9.97
N LYS A 192 -5.35 -6.20 10.74
CA LYS A 192 -4.79 -6.03 12.08
C LYS A 192 -5.28 -7.10 13.06
N ALA A 193 -6.58 -7.42 13.06
CA ALA A 193 -7.18 -8.41 13.94
C ALA A 193 -6.60 -9.83 13.73
N VAL A 194 -6.17 -10.15 12.49
CA VAL A 194 -5.51 -11.43 12.19
C VAL A 194 -4.00 -11.42 12.42
N GLY A 195 -3.45 -10.27 12.87
CA GLY A 195 -2.04 -10.13 13.26
C GLY A 195 -1.10 -9.70 12.14
N ILE A 196 -1.63 -9.07 11.09
CA ILE A 196 -0.81 -8.45 10.03
C ILE A 196 -0.42 -7.04 10.45
N ASN A 197 0.83 -6.67 10.18
CA ASN A 197 1.33 -5.32 10.42
C ASN A 197 0.77 -4.36 9.36
N VAL A 198 -0.14 -3.48 9.78
CA VAL A 198 -0.81 -2.51 8.91
C VAL A 198 -0.81 -1.12 9.53
N ALA A 199 -0.99 -0.09 8.71
CA ALA A 199 -1.18 1.28 9.17
C ALA A 199 -2.33 1.36 10.19
N GLN A 200 -2.15 2.14 11.24
CA GLN A 200 -3.19 2.35 12.24
C GLN A 200 -4.25 3.28 11.68
N VAL A 201 -5.51 2.91 11.88
CA VAL A 201 -6.63 3.69 11.33
C VAL A 201 -7.73 3.89 12.37
N GLU A 202 -8.38 5.05 12.29
CA GLU A 202 -9.60 5.39 13.03
C GLU A 202 -10.65 5.93 12.06
N TYR A 203 -11.88 5.53 12.26
CA TYR A 203 -13.02 5.99 11.46
C TYR A 203 -13.87 6.89 12.35
N LYS A 204 -13.87 8.19 12.04
CA LYS A 204 -14.49 9.21 12.88
C LYS A 204 -15.46 10.07 12.07
N LYS A 205 -16.38 10.67 12.76
CA LYS A 205 -17.25 11.70 12.23
C LYS A 205 -16.66 13.10 12.49
N LEU A 206 -16.64 13.91 11.44
CA LEU A 206 -16.40 15.34 11.50
C LEU A 206 -17.65 16.05 10.95
N GLY A 207 -18.45 16.64 11.82
CA GLY A 207 -19.76 17.17 11.47
C GLY A 207 -20.68 16.07 10.93
N SER A 208 -21.14 16.20 9.68
CA SER A 208 -21.97 15.21 9.00
C SER A 208 -21.18 14.16 8.22
N GLU A 209 -19.90 14.38 8.00
CA GLU A 209 -19.05 13.56 7.15
C GLU A 209 -18.27 12.51 7.94
N ASN A 210 -18.12 11.32 7.35
CA ASN A 210 -17.21 10.32 7.88
C ASN A 210 -15.81 10.56 7.30
N VAL A 211 -14.78 10.37 8.11
CA VAL A 211 -13.38 10.59 7.77
C VAL A 211 -12.54 9.44 8.28
N LEU A 212 -11.64 8.95 7.45
CA LEU A 212 -10.64 7.95 7.84
C LEU A 212 -9.35 8.66 8.24
N PHE A 213 -8.97 8.52 9.49
CA PHE A 213 -7.69 8.98 10.02
C PHE A 213 -6.70 7.83 9.88
N VAL A 214 -5.63 8.05 9.13
CA VAL A 214 -4.55 7.09 8.93
C VAL A 214 -3.31 7.61 9.61
N GLU A 215 -2.80 6.92 10.63
CA GLU A 215 -1.53 7.27 11.27
C GLU A 215 -0.36 6.99 10.32
N ARG A 216 0.54 7.95 10.18
CA ARG A 216 1.72 7.83 9.33
C ARG A 216 2.79 7.00 10.04
N PHE A 217 3.09 5.82 9.53
CA PHE A 217 4.14 4.95 10.06
C PHE A 217 5.57 5.44 9.75
N ASP A 218 5.71 6.40 8.82
CA ASP A 218 6.99 7.04 8.52
C ASP A 218 7.25 8.28 9.40
N ARG A 219 6.49 8.42 10.49
CA ARG A 219 6.60 9.50 11.48
C ARG A 219 6.67 8.92 12.88
N LYS A 220 7.52 9.51 13.70
CA LYS A 220 7.67 9.12 15.10
C LYS A 220 7.63 10.35 15.98
N LEU A 221 6.59 10.49 16.78
CA LEU A 221 6.50 11.55 17.77
C LEU A 221 7.58 11.35 18.84
N ILE A 222 8.53 12.27 18.93
CA ILE A 222 9.58 12.28 19.96
C ILE A 222 9.12 13.11 21.15
N ASN A 223 8.53 14.26 20.89
CA ASN A 223 7.89 15.14 21.87
C ASN A 223 6.96 16.13 21.14
N ASP A 224 6.28 17.00 21.89
CA ASP A 224 5.32 18.00 21.38
C ASP A 224 5.90 19.00 20.36
N LYS A 225 7.23 19.05 20.22
CA LYS A 225 7.95 20.00 19.33
C LYS A 225 8.80 19.33 18.27
N HIS A 226 8.87 17.99 18.28
CA HIS A 226 9.70 17.28 17.34
C HIS A 226 9.10 15.95 16.93
N ILE A 227 8.84 15.80 15.63
CA ILE A 227 8.39 14.59 14.97
C ILE A 227 9.53 14.10 14.05
N GLU A 228 10.08 12.96 14.39
CA GLU A 228 11.13 12.35 13.57
C GLU A 228 10.53 11.74 12.30
N ARG A 229 11.15 12.04 11.16
CA ARG A 229 10.81 11.46 9.85
C ARG A 229 11.69 10.24 9.58
N LEU A 230 11.07 9.12 9.20
CA LEU A 230 11.77 7.89 8.80
C LEU A 230 11.82 7.82 7.27
N HIS A 231 12.96 7.39 6.72
CA HIS A 231 13.08 7.29 5.28
C HIS A 231 12.37 6.03 4.79
N ILE A 232 11.40 6.25 3.91
CA ILE A 232 10.66 5.20 3.21
C ILE A 232 10.65 5.48 1.72
N ILE A 233 10.58 4.41 0.95
CA ILE A 233 10.39 4.42 -0.51
C ILE A 233 9.30 3.43 -0.88
N ASP A 234 8.59 3.67 -1.97
CA ASP A 234 7.70 2.68 -2.58
C ASP A 234 8.49 1.74 -3.53
N SER A 235 7.83 0.69 -4.01
CA SER A 235 8.53 -0.27 -4.86
C SER A 235 8.90 0.28 -6.24
N THR A 236 8.20 1.30 -6.75
CA THR A 236 8.60 1.96 -8.00
C THR A 236 9.92 2.71 -7.81
N GLN A 237 10.12 3.35 -6.66
CA GLN A 237 11.39 3.99 -6.30
C GLN A 237 12.50 2.95 -6.09
N ALA A 238 12.19 1.84 -5.40
CA ALA A 238 13.16 0.78 -5.16
C ALA A 238 13.68 0.17 -6.46
N LEU A 239 12.79 -0.02 -7.44
CA LEU A 239 13.11 -0.57 -8.77
C LEU A 239 13.63 0.46 -9.78
N GLY A 240 13.60 1.75 -9.45
CA GLY A 240 14.00 2.83 -10.38
C GLY A 240 13.00 3.04 -11.52
N TYR A 241 11.71 2.84 -11.26
CA TYR A 241 10.64 2.95 -12.25
C TYR A 241 9.90 4.29 -12.17
N PRO A 242 9.39 4.79 -13.30
CA PRO A 242 8.45 5.91 -13.28
C PRO A 242 7.10 5.49 -12.63
N SER A 243 6.34 6.45 -12.12
CA SER A 243 5.05 6.20 -11.49
C SER A 243 4.02 5.49 -12.41
N THR A 244 4.18 5.64 -13.72
CA THR A 244 3.34 4.96 -14.73
C THR A 244 3.56 3.44 -14.79
N TYR A 245 4.65 2.91 -14.23
CA TYR A 245 5.01 1.50 -14.18
C TYR A 245 4.59 0.84 -12.84
N LYS A 246 3.74 1.49 -12.06
CA LYS A 246 3.23 0.95 -10.79
C LYS A 246 2.37 -0.30 -10.95
N TYR A 247 1.68 -0.46 -12.09
CA TYR A 247 0.99 -1.68 -12.49
C TYR A 247 1.92 -2.56 -13.33
N GLU A 248 1.80 -3.86 -13.23
CA GLU A 248 2.61 -4.80 -14.01
C GLU A 248 2.37 -4.65 -15.52
N ARG A 249 1.09 -4.55 -15.92
CA ARG A 249 0.70 -4.20 -17.30
C ARG A 249 0.67 -2.70 -17.49
N LEU A 250 1.22 -2.23 -18.60
CA LEU A 250 1.13 -0.82 -18.94
C LEU A 250 -0.29 -0.48 -19.41
N TYR A 251 -0.78 0.69 -18.99
CA TYR A 251 -2.17 1.14 -19.21
C TYR A 251 -2.62 1.05 -20.68
N ASN A 252 -1.73 1.29 -21.62
CA ASN A 252 -2.03 1.33 -23.06
C ASN A 252 -1.71 0.02 -23.80
N SER A 253 -1.19 -1.01 -23.15
CA SER A 253 -0.84 -2.28 -23.79
C SER A 253 -0.88 -3.42 -22.76
N LYS A 254 -1.93 -4.25 -22.89
CA LYS A 254 -2.08 -5.44 -22.03
C LYS A 254 -0.97 -6.49 -22.24
N ASP A 255 -0.26 -6.42 -23.36
CA ASP A 255 0.80 -7.37 -23.71
C ASP A 255 2.17 -6.97 -23.14
N ILE A 256 2.33 -5.72 -22.67
CA ILE A 256 3.58 -5.23 -22.09
C ILE A 256 3.50 -5.30 -20.57
N ARG A 257 4.34 -6.15 -19.97
CA ARG A 257 4.42 -6.42 -18.53
C ARG A 257 5.73 -5.90 -17.92
N ASP A 258 6.13 -4.69 -18.29
CA ASP A 258 7.40 -4.10 -17.84
C ASP A 258 7.32 -3.45 -16.46
N GLY A 259 6.11 -3.24 -15.94
CA GLY A 259 5.92 -2.59 -14.65
C GLY A 259 6.26 -3.47 -13.45
N VAL A 260 5.87 -3.03 -12.27
CA VAL A 260 6.11 -3.76 -11.01
C VAL A 260 5.36 -5.08 -11.00
N SER A 261 6.08 -6.19 -10.77
CA SER A 261 5.56 -7.55 -10.66
C SER A 261 6.00 -8.22 -9.35
N PHE A 262 5.35 -9.31 -8.97
CA PHE A 262 5.78 -10.09 -7.81
C PHE A 262 7.21 -10.60 -7.95
N GLU A 263 7.63 -11.07 -9.12
CA GLU A 263 9.01 -11.52 -9.35
C GLU A 263 10.02 -10.41 -9.02
N LYS A 264 9.77 -9.19 -9.51
CA LYS A 264 10.63 -8.04 -9.23
C LYS A 264 10.65 -7.67 -7.76
N LEU A 265 9.49 -7.74 -7.08
CA LEU A 265 9.39 -7.52 -5.63
C LEU A 265 10.16 -8.58 -4.83
N PHE A 266 10.05 -9.87 -5.19
CA PHE A 266 10.77 -10.95 -4.52
C PHE A 266 12.28 -10.83 -4.73
N ASN A 267 12.74 -10.30 -5.87
CA ASN A 267 14.16 -10.05 -6.13
C ASN A 267 14.71 -8.92 -5.25
N LEU A 268 13.89 -7.94 -4.82
CA LEU A 268 14.32 -6.93 -3.84
C LEU A 268 14.72 -7.51 -2.47
N ALA A 269 14.38 -8.78 -2.20
CA ALA A 269 14.83 -9.44 -0.97
C ALA A 269 16.37 -9.54 -0.85
N GLU A 270 17.12 -9.44 -1.95
CA GLU A 270 18.59 -9.37 -1.95
C GLU A 270 19.11 -8.09 -1.30
N GLU A 271 18.33 -7.01 -1.33
CA GLU A 271 18.63 -5.72 -0.71
C GLU A 271 18.03 -5.58 0.70
N ALA A 272 17.37 -6.62 1.21
CA ALA A 272 16.66 -6.55 2.48
C ALA A 272 17.58 -6.85 3.68
N LYS A 273 17.31 -6.19 4.83
CA LYS A 273 17.96 -6.49 6.12
C LYS A 273 17.91 -7.98 6.47
N ILE A 274 16.75 -8.60 6.28
CA ILE A 274 16.49 -10.01 6.57
C ILE A 274 15.71 -10.59 5.38
N PRO A 275 16.40 -11.15 4.37
CA PRO A 275 15.78 -11.62 3.13
C PRO A 275 14.62 -12.60 3.31
N LEU A 276 14.74 -13.52 4.28
CA LEU A 276 13.71 -14.52 4.54
C LEU A 276 12.42 -13.88 5.13
N LEU A 277 12.58 -12.92 6.04
CA LEU A 277 11.45 -12.18 6.61
C LEU A 277 10.75 -11.35 5.54
N PHE A 278 11.52 -10.64 4.73
CA PHE A 278 11.03 -9.83 3.61
C PHE A 278 10.16 -10.68 2.65
N LYS A 279 10.66 -11.85 2.22
CA LYS A 279 9.89 -12.78 1.37
C LYS A 279 8.61 -13.26 2.04
N LYS A 280 8.66 -13.59 3.33
CA LYS A 280 7.48 -14.03 4.10
C LYS A 280 6.42 -12.92 4.19
N GLU A 281 6.83 -11.69 4.39
CA GLU A 281 5.92 -10.54 4.43
C GLU A 281 5.33 -10.25 3.05
N LEU A 282 6.09 -10.39 1.94
CA LEU A 282 5.55 -10.31 0.58
C LEU A 282 4.50 -11.39 0.31
N VAL A 283 4.74 -12.63 0.74
CA VAL A 283 3.74 -13.72 0.65
C VAL A 283 2.49 -13.35 1.43
N THR A 284 2.63 -12.79 2.63
CA THR A 284 1.50 -12.35 3.45
C THR A 284 0.74 -11.22 2.77
N TRP A 285 1.45 -10.26 2.17
CA TRP A 285 0.86 -9.15 1.41
C TRP A 285 0.09 -9.65 0.19
N ASN A 286 0.63 -10.61 -0.56
CA ASN A 286 -0.08 -11.28 -1.65
C ASN A 286 -1.37 -11.93 -1.17
N MET A 287 -1.28 -12.82 -0.15
CA MET A 287 -2.43 -13.53 0.38
C MET A 287 -3.55 -12.59 0.85
N ILE A 288 -3.21 -11.55 1.62
CA ILE A 288 -4.23 -10.67 2.18
C ILE A 288 -4.91 -9.83 1.10
N ASN A 289 -4.17 -9.34 0.09
CA ASN A 289 -4.75 -8.61 -1.03
C ASN A 289 -5.67 -9.50 -1.89
N LEU A 290 -5.29 -10.76 -2.13
CA LEU A 290 -6.15 -11.73 -2.81
C LEU A 290 -7.43 -11.99 -2.02
N ILE A 291 -7.33 -12.25 -0.72
CA ILE A 291 -8.49 -12.54 0.14
C ILE A 291 -9.40 -11.33 0.26
N LEU A 292 -8.85 -10.15 0.51
CA LEU A 292 -9.64 -8.93 0.70
C LEU A 292 -10.11 -8.28 -0.62
N GLY A 293 -9.75 -8.85 -1.78
CA GLY A 293 -10.23 -8.36 -3.07
C GLY A 293 -9.63 -7.02 -3.50
N ASN A 294 -8.41 -6.72 -3.04
CA ASN A 294 -7.69 -5.53 -3.43
C ASN A 294 -7.01 -5.73 -4.80
N SER A 295 -7.74 -5.51 -5.89
CA SER A 295 -7.17 -5.55 -7.23
C SER A 295 -6.23 -4.38 -7.53
N ASP A 296 -6.28 -3.30 -6.75
CA ASP A 296 -5.42 -2.11 -6.89
C ASP A 296 -4.13 -2.19 -6.04
N ALA A 297 -3.71 -3.39 -5.67
CA ALA A 297 -2.45 -3.63 -4.95
C ALA A 297 -1.23 -3.44 -5.87
N HIS A 298 -0.99 -2.20 -6.30
CA HIS A 298 0.09 -1.85 -7.23
C HIS A 298 1.40 -1.49 -6.51
N GLY A 299 2.48 -1.26 -7.28
CA GLY A 299 3.82 -1.01 -6.76
C GLY A 299 3.96 0.19 -5.82
N LYS A 300 3.06 1.18 -5.87
CA LYS A 300 3.07 2.32 -4.94
C LYS A 300 2.28 2.06 -3.65
N ASN A 301 1.61 0.90 -3.53
CA ASN A 301 0.87 0.47 -2.33
C ASN A 301 1.67 -0.51 -1.46
N ILE A 302 2.95 -0.67 -1.75
CA ILE A 302 3.93 -1.34 -0.90
C ILE A 302 5.16 -0.47 -0.74
N SER A 303 5.57 -0.23 0.50
CA SER A 303 6.70 0.63 0.85
C SER A 303 7.70 -0.08 1.74
N PHE A 304 8.92 0.44 1.73
CA PHE A 304 10.04 -0.10 2.48
C PHE A 304 10.72 1.00 3.29
N PHE A 305 10.99 0.74 4.57
CA PHE A 305 11.98 1.52 5.30
C PHE A 305 13.36 1.25 4.72
N VAL A 306 14.17 2.28 4.63
CA VAL A 306 15.55 2.19 4.13
C VAL A 306 16.50 2.79 5.14
N ASP A 307 17.49 2.01 5.49
CA ASP A 307 18.65 2.49 6.26
C ASP A 307 19.93 1.75 5.81
N LYS A 308 21.03 1.96 6.53
CA LYS A 308 22.33 1.34 6.21
C LYS A 308 22.35 -0.20 6.24
N ASN A 309 21.31 -0.83 6.80
CA ASN A 309 21.24 -2.30 6.87
C ASN A 309 20.39 -2.89 5.72
N GLY A 310 19.80 -2.05 4.88
CA GLY A 310 18.97 -2.46 3.75
C GLY A 310 17.47 -2.18 3.92
N LEU A 311 16.66 -2.88 3.13
CA LEU A 311 15.21 -2.71 3.08
C LEU A 311 14.50 -3.50 4.20
N GLU A 312 13.42 -2.91 4.71
CA GLU A 312 12.46 -3.57 5.61
C GLU A 312 11.04 -3.18 5.17
N ILE A 313 10.15 -4.14 5.04
CA ILE A 313 8.76 -3.87 4.62
C ILE A 313 8.07 -2.99 5.66
N ALA A 314 7.48 -1.89 5.21
CA ALA A 314 6.68 -1.01 6.04
C ALA A 314 5.29 -1.63 6.35
N PRO A 315 4.56 -1.15 7.37
CA PRO A 315 3.18 -1.57 7.59
C PRO A 315 2.35 -1.46 6.32
N PHE A 316 1.52 -2.45 6.02
CA PHE A 316 0.66 -2.41 4.83
C PHE A 316 -0.41 -1.34 4.97
N TYR A 317 -0.77 -0.70 3.88
CA TYR A 317 -1.70 0.42 3.82
C TYR A 317 -2.50 0.38 2.51
N ASP A 318 -3.53 1.22 2.43
CA ASP A 318 -4.34 1.39 1.22
C ASP A 318 -4.93 0.06 0.70
N ILE A 319 -5.40 -0.78 1.63
CA ILE A 319 -6.06 -2.04 1.31
C ILE A 319 -7.55 -1.77 1.18
N VAL A 320 -8.05 -1.82 -0.06
CA VAL A 320 -9.47 -1.59 -0.39
C VAL A 320 -10.00 -2.82 -1.13
N ASN A 321 -11.15 -3.34 -0.70
CA ASN A 321 -11.85 -4.38 -1.46
C ASN A 321 -12.47 -3.80 -2.72
N VAL A 322 -11.66 -3.69 -3.78
CA VAL A 322 -12.06 -3.14 -5.08
C VAL A 322 -13.10 -4.03 -5.76
N SER A 323 -13.11 -5.34 -5.44
CA SER A 323 -14.05 -6.29 -6.03
C SER A 323 -15.52 -5.98 -5.72
N MET A 324 -15.80 -5.18 -4.70
CA MET A 324 -17.16 -4.69 -4.39
C MET A 324 -17.67 -3.62 -5.37
N TYR A 325 -16.79 -3.03 -6.18
CA TYR A 325 -17.12 -1.94 -7.09
C TYR A 325 -17.09 -2.38 -8.56
N LYS A 326 -17.62 -3.58 -8.87
CA LYS A 326 -17.72 -4.11 -10.24
C LYS A 326 -18.47 -3.12 -11.15
N GLY A 327 -17.91 -2.90 -12.35
CA GLY A 327 -18.46 -1.95 -13.33
C GLY A 327 -18.10 -0.48 -13.08
N LYS A 328 -17.47 -0.14 -11.96
CA LYS A 328 -17.02 1.21 -11.62
C LYS A 328 -15.50 1.35 -11.66
N TYR A 329 -14.79 0.37 -11.13
CA TYR A 329 -13.33 0.28 -11.14
C TYR A 329 -12.87 -0.97 -11.88
N ALA A 330 -11.63 -0.92 -12.41
CA ALA A 330 -10.98 -2.09 -13.01
C ALA A 330 -10.88 -3.23 -12.00
N GLN A 331 -11.18 -4.44 -12.46
CA GLN A 331 -11.18 -5.63 -11.60
C GLN A 331 -9.92 -6.50 -11.81
N ASP A 332 -9.18 -6.25 -12.89
CA ASP A 332 -7.88 -6.91 -13.13
C ASP A 332 -6.94 -6.57 -11.98
N MET A 333 -6.23 -7.57 -11.48
CA MET A 333 -5.22 -7.38 -10.43
C MET A 333 -4.05 -6.54 -10.97
N ALA A 334 -3.51 -5.69 -10.12
CA ALA A 334 -2.37 -4.83 -10.46
C ALA A 334 -1.11 -5.62 -10.81
N MET A 335 -0.97 -6.82 -10.24
CA MET A 335 0.10 -7.78 -10.49
C MET A 335 -0.51 -9.17 -10.69
N ALA A 336 0.02 -9.93 -11.64
CA ALA A 336 -0.45 -11.27 -11.96
C ALA A 336 -0.08 -12.31 -10.91
N ILE A 337 -0.89 -13.35 -10.82
CA ILE A 337 -0.49 -14.64 -10.28
C ILE A 337 -0.08 -15.49 -11.47
N ASP A 338 1.21 -15.70 -11.67
CA ASP A 338 1.80 -16.18 -12.91
C ASP A 338 1.43 -15.26 -14.10
N ASP A 339 0.58 -15.74 -15.02
CA ASP A 339 0.08 -14.95 -16.15
C ASP A 339 -1.36 -14.44 -15.96
N GLU A 340 -2.03 -14.82 -14.86
CA GLU A 340 -3.44 -14.51 -14.64
C GLU A 340 -3.66 -13.22 -13.85
N PHE A 341 -4.40 -12.28 -14.43
CA PHE A 341 -4.79 -11.01 -13.83
C PHE A 341 -6.23 -10.99 -13.31
N GLU A 342 -7.06 -11.91 -13.77
CA GLU A 342 -8.45 -11.99 -13.33
C GLU A 342 -8.57 -12.97 -12.16
N PHE A 343 -8.92 -12.45 -10.97
CA PHE A 343 -9.05 -13.28 -9.77
C PHE A 343 -9.91 -14.52 -9.96
N GLU A 344 -11.01 -14.40 -10.71
CA GLU A 344 -11.93 -15.51 -10.93
C GLU A 344 -11.34 -16.65 -11.78
N LYS A 345 -10.28 -16.40 -12.50
CA LYS A 345 -9.60 -17.38 -13.33
C LYS A 345 -8.39 -18.05 -12.66
N ILE A 346 -7.92 -17.51 -11.54
CA ILE A 346 -6.79 -18.12 -10.80
C ILE A 346 -7.14 -19.57 -10.48
N GLY A 347 -6.35 -20.49 -11.01
CA GLY A 347 -6.44 -21.92 -10.77
C GLY A 347 -5.23 -22.49 -10.06
N LEU A 348 -5.19 -23.83 -9.94
CA LEU A 348 -4.08 -24.54 -9.32
C LEU A 348 -2.77 -24.33 -10.07
N PHE A 349 -2.80 -24.36 -11.40
CA PHE A 349 -1.62 -24.20 -12.24
C PHE A 349 -0.96 -22.83 -12.02
N ASP A 350 -1.74 -21.74 -12.14
CA ASP A 350 -1.23 -20.39 -11.95
C ASP A 350 -0.59 -20.22 -10.57
N MET A 351 -1.21 -20.81 -9.54
CA MET A 351 -0.66 -20.75 -8.19
C MET A 351 0.65 -21.55 -8.05
N LEU A 352 0.76 -22.71 -8.67
CA LEU A 352 1.98 -23.52 -8.61
C LEU A 352 3.13 -22.86 -9.36
N GLU A 353 2.89 -22.32 -10.55
CA GLU A 353 3.89 -21.58 -11.33
C GLU A 353 4.32 -20.31 -10.58
N PHE A 354 3.37 -19.54 -10.03
CA PHE A 354 3.68 -18.38 -9.18
C PHE A 354 4.63 -18.72 -8.03
N LEU A 355 4.36 -19.83 -7.32
CA LEU A 355 5.21 -20.27 -6.20
C LEU A 355 6.59 -20.74 -6.68
N GLN A 356 6.65 -21.43 -7.79
CA GLN A 356 7.91 -21.92 -8.38
C GLN A 356 8.77 -20.76 -8.86
N LEU A 357 8.21 -19.81 -9.62
CA LEU A 357 8.90 -18.65 -10.15
C LEU A 357 9.52 -17.81 -9.02
N ASN A 358 8.77 -17.62 -7.95
CA ASN A 358 9.20 -16.81 -6.80
C ASN A 358 9.97 -17.61 -5.73
N LYS A 359 10.26 -18.89 -5.98
CA LYS A 359 10.97 -19.80 -5.06
C LYS A 359 10.32 -19.88 -3.67
N ILE A 360 9.00 -19.97 -3.64
CA ILE A 360 8.20 -20.09 -2.42
C ILE A 360 7.88 -21.55 -2.18
N SER A 361 8.07 -22.04 -0.95
CA SER A 361 7.70 -23.41 -0.57
C SER A 361 6.18 -23.61 -0.62
N LYS A 362 5.72 -24.59 -1.41
CA LYS A 362 4.29 -24.98 -1.49
C LYS A 362 3.71 -25.30 -0.11
N ILE A 363 4.43 -26.10 0.66
CA ILE A 363 4.00 -26.55 2.00
C ILE A 363 3.87 -25.37 2.95
N GLN A 364 4.84 -24.45 2.92
CA GLN A 364 4.78 -23.25 3.77
C GLN A 364 3.64 -22.33 3.35
N TYR A 365 3.48 -22.08 2.04
CA TYR A 365 2.37 -21.27 1.54
C TYR A 365 1.01 -21.86 1.95
N PHE A 366 0.83 -23.16 1.79
CA PHE A 366 -0.38 -23.87 2.19
C PHE A 366 -0.68 -23.68 3.69
N ASN A 367 0.31 -23.90 4.56
CA ASN A 367 0.15 -23.77 6.01
C ASN A 367 -0.14 -22.33 6.43
N ASP A 368 0.58 -21.36 5.85
CA ASP A 368 0.40 -19.93 6.17
C ASP A 368 -0.97 -19.44 5.68
N PHE A 369 -1.41 -19.86 4.49
CA PHE A 369 -2.74 -19.55 3.98
C PHE A 369 -3.85 -20.10 4.89
N LYS A 370 -3.78 -21.39 5.26
CA LYS A 370 -4.77 -22.00 6.15
C LYS A 370 -4.85 -21.29 7.50
N LYS A 371 -3.71 -20.96 8.08
CA LYS A 371 -3.65 -20.22 9.34
C LYS A 371 -4.29 -18.84 9.20
N LEU A 372 -4.00 -18.13 8.10
CA LEU A 372 -4.57 -16.82 7.82
C LEU A 372 -6.09 -16.90 7.58
N ALA A 373 -6.54 -17.84 6.74
CA ALA A 373 -7.95 -18.05 6.43
C ALA A 373 -8.78 -18.30 7.70
N ARG A 374 -8.32 -19.20 8.59
CA ARG A 374 -8.98 -19.45 9.88
C ARG A 374 -9.10 -18.20 10.74
N LYS A 375 -8.03 -17.42 10.82
CA LYS A 375 -8.05 -16.17 11.59
C LYS A 375 -9.05 -15.19 11.01
N ILE A 376 -9.10 -15.08 9.67
CA ILE A 376 -10.06 -14.19 8.99
C ILE A 376 -11.50 -14.65 9.29
N TYR A 377 -11.82 -15.93 9.11
CA TYR A 377 -13.15 -16.45 9.43
C TYR A 377 -13.60 -16.14 10.87
N LYS A 378 -12.70 -16.28 11.85
CA LYS A 378 -12.97 -15.98 13.26
C LYS A 378 -13.25 -14.50 13.54
N ASN A 379 -12.79 -13.60 12.68
CA ASN A 379 -12.93 -12.15 12.83
C ASN A 379 -13.93 -11.52 11.86
N LEU A 380 -14.66 -12.33 11.08
CA LEU A 380 -15.66 -11.82 10.14
C LEU A 380 -16.97 -11.32 10.81
N ASP A 381 -17.13 -11.51 12.11
CA ASP A 381 -18.22 -10.90 12.86
C ASP A 381 -18.04 -9.39 13.02
N PHE A 382 -16.83 -8.88 12.79
CA PHE A 382 -16.47 -7.48 12.96
C PHE A 382 -16.82 -6.91 14.35
N SER A 383 -16.81 -7.77 15.39
CA SER A 383 -17.12 -7.39 16.78
C SER A 383 -16.19 -6.31 17.33
N PHE A 384 -15.05 -6.08 16.67
CA PHE A 384 -14.08 -5.04 17.00
C PHE A 384 -14.42 -3.64 16.42
N ILE A 385 -15.54 -3.52 15.68
CA ILE A 385 -16.00 -2.24 15.11
C ILE A 385 -17.03 -1.62 16.05
N ASP A 386 -16.94 -0.29 16.19
CA ASP A 386 -17.89 0.48 17.00
C ASP A 386 -19.34 0.33 16.49
N ASN A 387 -20.27 0.12 17.42
CA ASN A 387 -21.70 -0.03 17.14
C ASN A 387 -22.40 1.29 16.72
N SER A 388 -21.66 2.40 16.64
CA SER A 388 -22.18 3.72 16.24
C SER A 388 -22.47 3.87 14.74
N LEU A 389 -22.19 2.84 13.93
CA LEU A 389 -22.43 2.86 12.48
C LEU A 389 -23.93 2.97 12.16
N LYS A 390 -24.25 3.76 11.12
CA LYS A 390 -25.61 3.91 10.59
C LYS A 390 -26.12 2.59 9.98
N GLU A 391 -27.45 2.45 9.83
CA GLU A 391 -28.03 1.26 9.19
C GLU A 391 -27.53 1.02 7.75
N GLU A 392 -27.25 2.10 7.00
CA GLU A 392 -26.69 2.03 5.64
C GLU A 392 -25.30 1.40 5.63
N GLU A 393 -24.46 1.73 6.64
CA GLU A 393 -23.12 1.17 6.80
C GLU A 393 -23.19 -0.31 7.21
N LYS A 394 -24.18 -0.71 8.00
CA LYS A 394 -24.40 -2.13 8.37
C LYS A 394 -24.70 -2.99 7.14
N GLY A 395 -25.50 -2.50 6.20
CA GLY A 395 -25.74 -3.17 4.92
C GLY A 395 -24.44 -3.39 4.14
N PHE A 396 -23.63 -2.34 4.03
CA PHE A 396 -22.33 -2.43 3.36
C PHE A 396 -21.39 -3.43 4.05
N ILE A 397 -21.34 -3.45 5.38
CA ILE A 397 -20.51 -4.39 6.15
C ILE A 397 -20.94 -5.83 5.86
N GLN A 398 -22.24 -6.10 5.74
CA GLN A 398 -22.73 -7.44 5.44
C GLN A 398 -22.36 -7.86 4.00
N GLU A 399 -22.46 -6.96 3.04
CA GLU A 399 -22.00 -7.22 1.66
C GLU A 399 -20.49 -7.47 1.60
N TYR A 400 -19.71 -6.65 2.32
CA TYR A 400 -18.27 -6.81 2.45
C TYR A 400 -17.90 -8.18 3.02
N LYS A 401 -18.56 -8.60 4.11
CA LYS A 401 -18.38 -9.91 4.72
C LYS A 401 -18.67 -11.05 3.74
N ASN A 402 -19.80 -10.98 3.05
CA ASN A 402 -20.19 -12.01 2.06
C ASN A 402 -19.16 -12.10 0.92
N ASN A 403 -18.65 -10.97 0.46
CA ASN A 403 -17.62 -10.94 -0.57
C ASN A 403 -16.31 -11.61 -0.10
N ILE A 404 -15.86 -11.32 1.12
CA ILE A 404 -14.66 -11.97 1.69
C ILE A 404 -14.85 -13.49 1.79
N ILE A 405 -16.01 -13.97 2.24
CA ILE A 405 -16.31 -15.41 2.34
C ILE A 405 -16.19 -16.06 0.96
N GLN A 406 -16.82 -15.50 -0.08
CA GLN A 406 -16.76 -16.06 -1.44
C GLN A 406 -15.34 -16.15 -1.96
N ARG A 407 -14.51 -15.15 -1.68
CA ARG A 407 -13.10 -15.13 -2.10
C ARG A 407 -12.26 -16.15 -1.33
N LEU A 408 -12.49 -16.27 -0.02
CA LEU A 408 -11.85 -17.30 0.81
C LEU A 408 -12.21 -18.71 0.36
N ASP A 409 -13.49 -18.98 0.06
CA ASP A 409 -13.95 -20.29 -0.42
C ASP A 409 -13.22 -20.67 -1.70
N LYS A 410 -13.16 -19.75 -2.69
CA LYS A 410 -12.46 -19.99 -3.94
C LYS A 410 -10.95 -20.21 -3.74
N LEU A 411 -10.28 -19.36 -3.00
CA LEU A 411 -8.84 -19.51 -2.75
C LEU A 411 -8.54 -20.77 -1.94
N SER A 412 -9.41 -21.13 -0.98
CA SER A 412 -9.27 -22.34 -0.20
C SER A 412 -9.38 -23.59 -1.08
N ASP A 413 -10.27 -23.59 -2.08
CA ASP A 413 -10.36 -24.66 -3.06
C ASP A 413 -9.05 -24.83 -3.85
N VAL A 414 -8.54 -23.74 -4.42
CA VAL A 414 -7.27 -23.74 -5.17
C VAL A 414 -6.10 -24.21 -4.29
N VAL A 415 -5.96 -23.64 -3.07
CA VAL A 415 -4.85 -23.95 -2.16
C VAL A 415 -4.94 -25.39 -1.64
N ASN A 416 -6.14 -25.91 -1.37
CA ASN A 416 -6.30 -27.30 -0.92
C ASN A 416 -5.87 -28.31 -1.99
N ARG A 417 -6.10 -28.01 -3.27
CA ARG A 417 -5.64 -28.84 -4.39
C ARG A 417 -4.11 -28.93 -4.50
N MET A 418 -3.38 -27.90 -4.05
CA MET A 418 -1.91 -27.92 -4.01
C MET A 418 -1.31 -29.00 -3.11
N ARG A 419 -2.08 -29.58 -2.18
CA ARG A 419 -1.63 -30.63 -1.26
C ARG A 419 -1.32 -31.94 -1.97
N PHE A 420 -2.00 -32.21 -3.07
CA PHE A 420 -1.81 -33.44 -3.82
C PHE A 420 -0.67 -33.20 -4.81
N ASP A 421 0.52 -33.76 -4.55
CA ASP A 421 1.61 -33.81 -5.52
C ASP A 421 1.16 -34.69 -6.70
N LEU A 422 0.59 -34.04 -7.70
CA LEU A 422 0.32 -34.70 -8.96
C LEU A 422 1.61 -34.75 -9.75
N PRO A 423 2.02 -35.93 -10.22
CA PRO A 423 2.97 -35.97 -11.30
C PRO A 423 2.35 -35.26 -12.51
N PHE A 424 3.07 -34.36 -13.11
CA PHE A 424 2.65 -33.53 -14.27
C PHE A 424 2.52 -34.33 -15.57
N GLU A 425 2.58 -35.67 -15.53
CA GLU A 425 2.57 -36.55 -16.70
C GLU A 425 1.29 -37.42 -16.72
N ASP A 426 0.42 -37.16 -17.67
CA ASP A 426 -0.55 -38.09 -18.30
C ASP A 426 -1.88 -38.44 -17.61
N GLU A 427 -2.38 -37.75 -16.62
CA GLU A 427 -3.81 -37.92 -16.29
C GLU A 427 -4.64 -36.72 -16.79
N SER A 428 -5.79 -37.02 -17.44
CA SER A 428 -6.68 -35.94 -17.89
C SER A 428 -7.18 -35.17 -16.70
N TYR A 429 -7.12 -33.85 -16.80
CA TYR A 429 -7.55 -32.89 -15.75
C TYR A 429 -8.94 -33.22 -15.21
N ASP A 430 -9.86 -33.69 -16.05
CA ASP A 430 -11.26 -33.94 -15.75
C ASP A 430 -11.46 -35.12 -14.80
N ASP A 431 -10.74 -36.26 -14.99
CA ASP A 431 -10.87 -37.45 -14.13
C ASP A 431 -10.38 -37.19 -12.68
N PHE A 432 -9.42 -36.28 -12.50
CA PHE A 432 -8.95 -35.93 -11.18
C PHE A 432 -9.96 -35.07 -10.41
N PHE A 433 -10.60 -34.12 -11.07
CA PHE A 433 -11.58 -33.23 -10.45
C PHE A 433 -12.84 -33.97 -9.99
N ASP A 434 -13.33 -34.92 -10.79
CA ASP A 434 -14.50 -35.71 -10.42
C ASP A 434 -14.23 -36.58 -9.18
N SER A 435 -13.01 -37.15 -9.06
CA SER A 435 -12.61 -37.92 -7.88
C SER A 435 -12.42 -37.06 -6.64
N TYR A 436 -11.99 -35.79 -6.81
CA TYR A 436 -11.77 -34.83 -5.72
C TYR A 436 -13.09 -34.29 -5.17
N GLU A 437 -14.03 -33.84 -6.02
CA GLU A 437 -15.36 -33.40 -5.59
C GLU A 437 -16.09 -34.52 -4.82
N ASP A 438 -16.03 -35.75 -5.30
CA ASP A 438 -16.60 -36.90 -4.62
C ASP A 438 -15.96 -37.18 -3.26
N THR A 439 -14.64 -36.92 -3.12
CA THR A 439 -13.92 -37.09 -1.85
C THR A 439 -14.25 -36.01 -0.84
N VAL A 440 -14.33 -34.74 -1.27
CA VAL A 440 -14.71 -33.61 -0.42
C VAL A 440 -16.17 -33.72 0.01
N LEU A 441 -17.08 -34.04 -0.91
CA LEU A 441 -18.50 -34.22 -0.62
C LEU A 441 -18.79 -35.43 0.29
N LYS A 442 -18.00 -36.50 0.18
CA LYS A 442 -18.05 -37.67 1.09
C LYS A 442 -17.52 -37.35 2.49
N ARG A 443 -16.49 -36.50 2.62
CA ARG A 443 -15.87 -36.13 3.91
C ARG A 443 -16.68 -35.07 4.67
N VAL A 444 -17.29 -34.11 3.95
CA VAL A 444 -18.06 -33.01 4.55
C VAL A 444 -19.51 -33.44 4.88
N GLY A 445 -20.00 -34.50 4.23
CA GLY A 445 -21.37 -35.02 4.40
C GLY A 445 -22.41 -34.10 3.75
N LYS A 446 -23.45 -34.71 3.15
CA LYS A 446 -24.65 -34.00 2.63
C LYS A 446 -25.54 -33.53 3.79
N SER A 447 -25.11 -32.60 4.62
CA SER A 447 -25.92 -32.05 5.68
C SER A 447 -26.10 -30.53 5.51
N ASP A 448 -27.24 -30.01 5.96
CA ASP A 448 -27.71 -28.59 5.89
C ASP A 448 -26.81 -27.58 6.63
N TYR A 449 -25.48 -27.73 6.56
CA TYR A 449 -24.56 -26.75 7.13
C TYR A 449 -24.41 -25.54 6.21
N SER A 450 -24.31 -24.37 6.82
CA SER A 450 -23.87 -23.16 6.09
C SER A 450 -22.50 -23.44 5.43
N LYS A 451 -22.22 -22.83 4.28
CA LYS A 451 -20.90 -22.95 3.61
C LYS A 451 -19.75 -22.70 4.57
N GLN A 452 -19.93 -21.79 5.51
CA GLN A 452 -18.95 -21.43 6.53
C GLN A 452 -18.64 -22.58 7.49
N GLU A 453 -19.67 -23.27 7.99
CA GLU A 453 -19.51 -24.44 8.88
C GLU A 453 -18.88 -25.62 8.15
N ALA A 454 -19.20 -25.83 6.87
CA ALA A 454 -18.60 -26.86 6.04
C ALA A 454 -17.09 -26.62 5.83
N VAL A 455 -16.69 -25.39 5.55
CA VAL A 455 -15.27 -25.00 5.40
C VAL A 455 -14.52 -25.11 6.74
N GLU A 456 -15.12 -24.67 7.84
CA GLU A 456 -14.53 -24.77 9.18
C GLU A 456 -14.33 -26.24 9.59
N LYS A 457 -15.31 -27.08 9.35
CA LYS A 457 -15.25 -28.51 9.62
C LYS A 457 -14.22 -29.23 8.75
N TYR A 458 -14.10 -28.84 7.48
CA TYR A 458 -13.11 -29.36 6.57
C TYR A 458 -11.68 -28.95 6.98
N LEU A 459 -11.46 -27.67 7.33
CA LEU A 459 -10.19 -27.18 7.81
C LEU A 459 -9.75 -27.87 9.12
N LEU A 460 -10.69 -28.12 10.05
CA LEU A 460 -10.44 -28.87 11.29
C LEU A 460 -10.13 -30.35 11.04
N SER A 461 -10.76 -30.98 10.03
CA SER A 461 -10.49 -32.41 9.69
C SER A 461 -9.05 -32.61 9.21
N ILE A 462 -8.51 -31.65 8.48
CA ILE A 462 -7.13 -31.71 7.98
C ILE A 462 -6.11 -31.45 9.10
N GLU A 463 -6.45 -30.69 10.14
CA GLU A 463 -5.57 -30.50 11.30
C GLU A 463 -5.32 -31.80 12.07
N ASN A 464 -6.37 -32.58 12.23
CA ASN A 464 -6.30 -33.85 12.96
C ASN A 464 -5.53 -34.95 12.17
N GLU A 465 -5.38 -34.81 10.86
CA GLU A 465 -4.59 -35.73 10.03
C GLU A 465 -3.09 -35.35 9.93
N LEU A 466 -2.71 -34.11 10.35
CA LEU A 466 -1.34 -33.60 10.25
C LEU A 466 -0.55 -33.68 11.58
N ILE A 467 -1.16 -34.14 12.68
CA ILE A 467 -0.46 -34.42 13.94
C ILE A 467 -0.20 -35.94 13.96
N PRO A 468 1.04 -36.41 13.73
CA PRO A 468 1.38 -37.78 14.06
C PRO A 468 1.23 -37.97 15.56
N SER A 469 0.52 -39.01 15.95
CA SER A 469 0.42 -39.49 17.33
C SER A 469 1.79 -39.84 17.92
#